data_1beb0a2e7f2b0d93acb9dfd6259020e9
#
_entry.id   1beb0a2e7f2b0d93acb9dfd6259020e9
#
_cell.length_a   1.000
_cell.length_b   1.000
_cell.length_c   1.000
_cell.angle_alpha   90.00
_cell.angle_beta   90.00
_cell.angle_gamma   90.00
#
_symmetry.space_group_name_H-M   'P 1'
#
loop_
_entity.id
_entity.type
_entity.pdbx_description
1 polymer ?
#
loop_
_entity_poly.entity_id
_entity_poly.type
_entity_poly.pdbx_seq_one_letter_code
_entity_poly.pdbx_strand_id
1 'polypeptide(L)'
;MNKVIQVIADTSGSMNEMGKIHLQRNLCRYAAQLRLIEQEKCSGSDIRFYQWAQNVSEVVLQSDVGIPALNAEGSSSLCVLSDFLSQHLNDTGRSMVLIMSDGNFPNSDIVSFQKQLGAFSNLIIRTVAVGADADLLKLKKISTNNTVYLSENIASAIDSTIFGSDEPLTAPVSTARILESAPAETEEPEEDWDA
;
A
#
# COMPACT_ATOMS: atom_id res chain seq x y z
N MET A 1 2.98 -23.46 -9.37
CA MET A 1 2.42 -23.00 -8.07
C MET A 1 1.78 -21.66 -8.29
N ASN A 2 0.48 -21.52 -8.04
CA ASN A 2 -0.19 -20.22 -8.15
C ASN A 2 0.30 -19.33 -7.01
N LYS A 3 0.80 -18.16 -7.34
CA LYS A 3 1.17 -17.14 -6.34
C LYS A 3 -0.11 -16.45 -5.88
N VAL A 4 -0.30 -16.30 -4.57
CA VAL A 4 -1.44 -15.59 -4.00
C VAL A 4 -0.95 -14.31 -3.35
N ILE A 5 -1.54 -13.19 -3.73
CA ILE A 5 -1.31 -11.89 -3.09
C ILE A 5 -2.50 -11.63 -2.17
N GLN A 6 -2.19 -11.41 -0.91
CA GLN A 6 -3.20 -11.04 0.10
C GLN A 6 -3.21 -9.51 0.23
N VAL A 7 -4.28 -8.89 -0.19
CA VAL A 7 -4.52 -7.45 -0.04
C VAL A 7 -5.34 -7.23 1.22
N ILE A 8 -4.73 -6.60 2.21
CA ILE A 8 -5.32 -6.33 3.52
C ILE A 8 -5.74 -4.86 3.58
N ALA A 9 -7.03 -4.62 3.65
CA ALA A 9 -7.62 -3.29 3.78
C ALA A 9 -7.95 -3.00 5.25
N ASP A 10 -7.31 -2.00 5.83
CA ASP A 10 -7.67 -1.51 7.17
C ASP A 10 -9.08 -0.90 7.14
N THR A 11 -9.94 -1.41 8.00
CA THR A 11 -11.32 -0.93 8.16
C THR A 11 -11.59 -0.54 9.62
N SER A 12 -10.57 -0.10 10.35
CA SER A 12 -10.71 0.44 11.69
C SER A 12 -11.45 1.80 11.70
N GLY A 13 -11.91 2.21 12.86
CA GLY A 13 -12.70 3.44 13.03
C GLY A 13 -12.02 4.71 12.54
N SER A 14 -10.67 4.79 12.62
CA SER A 14 -9.90 5.92 12.08
C SER A 14 -10.04 6.09 10.56
N MET A 15 -10.38 5.02 9.85
CA MET A 15 -10.62 5.06 8.41
C MET A 15 -11.91 5.78 8.01
N ASN A 16 -12.81 6.07 8.96
CA ASN A 16 -13.98 6.93 8.70
C ASN A 16 -13.62 8.40 8.52
N GLU A 17 -12.47 8.81 9.03
CA GLU A 17 -12.05 10.20 8.97
C GLU A 17 -11.57 10.57 7.54
N MET A 18 -11.82 11.83 7.15
CA MET A 18 -11.33 12.42 5.90
C MET A 18 -11.60 11.59 4.63
N GLY A 19 -12.61 10.73 4.65
CA GLY A 19 -12.95 9.90 3.49
C GLY A 19 -11.98 8.76 3.20
N LYS A 20 -11.09 8.40 4.14
CA LYS A 20 -10.09 7.34 3.98
C LYS A 20 -10.71 6.01 3.56
N ILE A 21 -11.87 5.64 4.09
CA ILE A 21 -12.55 4.40 3.74
C ILE A 21 -12.96 4.34 2.25
N HIS A 22 -13.33 5.48 1.67
CA HIS A 22 -13.64 5.56 0.24
C HIS A 22 -12.39 5.44 -0.62
N LEU A 23 -11.29 6.09 -0.20
CA LEU A 23 -9.98 5.93 -0.84
C LEU A 23 -9.53 4.47 -0.75
N GLN A 24 -9.61 3.84 0.40
CA GLN A 24 -9.31 2.43 0.64
C GLN A 24 -10.05 1.52 -0.34
N ARG A 25 -11.37 1.71 -0.47
CA ARG A 25 -12.18 0.96 -1.43
C ARG A 25 -11.72 1.15 -2.87
N ASN A 26 -11.37 2.38 -3.26
CA ASN A 26 -10.88 2.68 -4.60
C ASN A 26 -9.52 2.02 -4.87
N LEU A 27 -8.62 1.99 -3.88
CA LEU A 27 -7.34 1.28 -3.98
C LEU A 27 -7.54 -0.24 -4.19
N CYS A 28 -8.48 -0.84 -3.45
CA CYS A 28 -8.85 -2.25 -3.66
C CYS A 28 -9.41 -2.49 -5.07
N ARG A 29 -10.28 -1.59 -5.56
CA ARG A 29 -10.80 -1.68 -6.94
C ARG A 29 -9.69 -1.58 -7.99
N TYR A 30 -8.76 -0.67 -7.79
CA TYR A 30 -7.61 -0.52 -8.67
C TYR A 30 -6.74 -1.79 -8.68
N ALA A 31 -6.46 -2.37 -7.51
CA ALA A 31 -5.73 -3.64 -7.41
C ALA A 31 -6.46 -4.78 -8.12
N ALA A 32 -7.79 -4.85 -8.02
CA ALA A 32 -8.60 -5.83 -8.73
C ALA A 32 -8.56 -5.62 -10.26
N GLN A 33 -8.57 -4.37 -10.72
CA GLN A 33 -8.45 -4.03 -12.14
C GLN A 33 -7.08 -4.39 -12.71
N LEU A 34 -6.00 -4.11 -11.98
CA LEU A 34 -4.65 -4.52 -12.39
C LEU A 34 -4.54 -6.03 -12.56
N ARG A 35 -5.17 -6.81 -11.68
CA ARG A 35 -5.25 -8.26 -11.84
C ARG A 35 -5.79 -8.66 -13.21
N LEU A 36 -6.86 -8.04 -13.68
CA LEU A 36 -7.46 -8.36 -14.98
C LEU A 36 -6.55 -7.98 -16.16
N ILE A 37 -5.90 -6.83 -16.08
CA ILE A 37 -4.99 -6.33 -17.12
C ILE A 37 -3.71 -7.18 -17.18
N GLU A 38 -3.22 -7.63 -16.04
CA GLU A 38 -1.95 -8.36 -15.93
C GLU A 38 -2.12 -9.88 -15.96
N GLN A 39 -3.35 -10.41 -16.01
CA GLN A 39 -3.58 -11.85 -16.17
C GLN A 39 -2.86 -12.43 -17.39
N GLU A 40 -2.65 -11.63 -18.43
CA GLU A 40 -1.84 -12.01 -19.59
C GLU A 40 -0.33 -12.02 -19.30
N LYS A 41 0.16 -11.19 -18.35
CA LYS A 41 1.57 -11.04 -18.02
C LYS A 41 2.00 -11.83 -16.78
N CYS A 42 1.11 -12.00 -15.84
CA CYS A 42 1.34 -12.68 -14.55
C CYS A 42 0.56 -14.00 -14.48
N SER A 43 0.68 -14.84 -15.49
CA SER A 43 0.02 -16.16 -15.52
C SER A 43 0.30 -16.92 -14.23
N GLY A 44 -0.71 -17.01 -13.35
CA GLY A 44 -0.67 -17.80 -12.12
C GLY A 44 -0.67 -17.03 -10.80
N SER A 45 -0.90 -15.72 -10.79
CA SER A 45 -1.12 -14.99 -9.53
C SER A 45 -2.61 -14.77 -9.27
N ASP A 46 -3.06 -15.11 -8.07
CA ASP A 46 -4.40 -14.81 -7.57
C ASP A 46 -4.31 -13.66 -6.56
N ILE A 47 -5.30 -12.76 -6.55
CA ILE A 47 -5.37 -11.67 -5.58
C ILE A 47 -6.60 -11.89 -4.73
N ARG A 48 -6.41 -11.96 -3.42
CA ARG A 48 -7.48 -12.08 -2.44
C ARG A 48 -7.53 -10.83 -1.58
N PHE A 49 -8.75 -10.37 -1.31
CA PHE A 49 -8.99 -9.17 -0.55
C PHE A 49 -9.53 -9.52 0.84
N TYR A 50 -8.99 -8.86 1.85
CA TYR A 50 -9.41 -9.00 3.24
C TYR A 50 -9.63 -7.63 3.85
N GLN A 51 -10.69 -7.48 4.63
CA GLN A 51 -10.87 -6.35 5.53
C GLN A 51 -10.34 -6.72 6.91
N TRP A 52 -9.71 -5.74 7.55
CA TRP A 52 -9.06 -5.91 8.83
C TRP A 52 -9.37 -4.76 9.78
N ALA A 53 -9.83 -5.11 10.98
CA ALA A 53 -9.97 -4.26 12.16
C ALA A 53 -9.72 -5.10 13.41
N GLN A 54 -10.76 -5.35 14.23
CA GLN A 54 -10.69 -6.28 15.35
C GLN A 54 -10.65 -7.75 14.90
N ASN A 55 -11.07 -8.03 13.68
CA ASN A 55 -11.03 -9.33 13.03
C ASN A 55 -10.52 -9.15 11.59
N VAL A 56 -10.10 -10.25 10.98
CA VAL A 56 -9.79 -10.31 9.54
C VAL A 56 -10.85 -11.17 8.87
N SER A 57 -11.47 -10.67 7.81
CA SER A 57 -12.45 -11.41 7.01
C SER A 57 -12.25 -11.18 5.52
N GLU A 58 -12.51 -12.21 4.73
CA GLU A 58 -12.39 -12.12 3.28
C GLU A 58 -13.46 -11.20 2.69
N VAL A 59 -13.06 -10.37 1.74
CA VAL A 59 -13.95 -9.50 0.96
C VAL A 59 -14.35 -10.24 -0.31
N VAL A 60 -15.58 -10.73 -0.34
CA VAL A 60 -16.12 -11.41 -1.52
C VAL A 60 -16.44 -10.38 -2.59
N LEU A 61 -15.82 -10.49 -3.76
CA LEU A 61 -16.06 -9.61 -4.88
C LEU A 61 -17.48 -9.82 -5.44
N GLN A 62 -18.21 -8.74 -5.68
CA GLN A 62 -19.54 -8.78 -6.31
C GLN A 62 -19.45 -9.00 -7.83
N SER A 63 -18.31 -8.69 -8.43
CA SER A 63 -17.94 -8.91 -9.83
C SER A 63 -16.43 -8.93 -9.93
N ASP A 64 -15.85 -9.15 -11.09
CA ASP A 64 -14.40 -9.22 -11.31
C ASP A 64 -13.60 -8.03 -10.70
N VAL A 65 -14.23 -6.86 -10.60
CA VAL A 65 -13.65 -5.65 -9.98
C VAL A 65 -14.57 -5.01 -8.94
N GLY A 66 -15.65 -5.68 -8.59
CA GLY A 66 -16.71 -5.15 -7.71
C GLY A 66 -16.37 -5.30 -6.24
N ILE A 67 -15.57 -4.39 -5.67
CA ILE A 67 -15.36 -4.32 -4.22
C ILE A 67 -16.64 -3.79 -3.55
N PRO A 68 -17.25 -4.52 -2.58
CA PRO A 68 -18.41 -4.05 -1.84
C PRO A 68 -18.09 -2.79 -1.02
N ALA A 69 -19.11 -2.19 -0.41
CA ALA A 69 -18.89 -1.12 0.55
C ALA A 69 -18.07 -1.66 1.73
N LEU A 70 -17.00 -0.96 2.09
CA LEU A 70 -16.22 -1.22 3.29
C LEU A 70 -16.79 -0.35 4.43
N ASN A 71 -17.00 -0.94 5.58
CA ASN A 71 -17.48 -0.25 6.77
C ASN A 71 -16.34 -0.14 7.77
N ALA A 72 -15.97 1.07 8.14
CA ALA A 72 -14.91 1.31 9.11
C ALA A 72 -15.49 1.38 10.53
N GLU A 73 -15.02 0.45 11.38
CA GLU A 73 -15.40 0.37 12.79
C GLU A 73 -14.35 -0.31 13.66
N GLY A 74 -14.39 -0.06 14.96
CA GLY A 74 -13.48 -0.69 15.91
C GLY A 74 -12.05 -0.17 15.80
N SER A 75 -11.09 -1.00 16.21
CA SER A 75 -9.66 -0.68 16.21
C SER A 75 -8.88 -1.72 15.40
N SER A 76 -7.84 -1.32 14.69
CA SER A 76 -6.93 -2.24 14.02
C SER A 76 -6.03 -2.95 15.05
N SER A 77 -6.03 -4.28 15.03
CA SER A 77 -5.18 -5.11 15.88
C SER A 77 -4.14 -5.85 15.04
N LEU A 78 -2.87 -5.46 15.19
CA LEU A 78 -1.76 -6.14 14.53
C LEU A 78 -1.57 -7.58 15.04
N CYS A 79 -1.93 -7.87 16.30
CA CYS A 79 -1.89 -9.24 16.82
C CYS A 79 -2.86 -10.16 16.05
N VAL A 80 -4.10 -9.70 15.86
CA VAL A 80 -5.10 -10.46 15.08
C VAL A 80 -4.66 -10.63 13.63
N LEU A 81 -4.07 -9.59 13.03
CA LEU A 81 -3.54 -9.68 11.67
C LEU A 81 -2.37 -10.67 11.59
N SER A 82 -1.44 -10.65 12.54
CA SER A 82 -0.31 -11.59 12.54
C SER A 82 -0.75 -13.04 12.76
N ASP A 83 -1.75 -13.28 13.59
CA ASP A 83 -2.33 -14.61 13.79
C ASP A 83 -3.00 -15.13 12.51
N PHE A 84 -3.79 -14.26 11.85
CA PHE A 84 -4.40 -14.58 10.57
C PHE A 84 -3.34 -14.90 9.50
N LEU A 85 -2.34 -14.05 9.35
CA LEU A 85 -1.26 -14.25 8.36
C LEU A 85 -0.51 -15.56 8.66
N SER A 86 -0.14 -15.82 9.91
CA SER A 86 0.57 -17.06 10.31
C SER A 86 -0.19 -18.34 9.94
N GLN A 87 -1.52 -18.29 9.94
CA GLN A 87 -2.37 -19.45 9.55
C GLN A 87 -2.54 -19.59 8.03
N HIS A 88 -2.35 -18.51 7.28
CA HIS A 88 -2.60 -18.45 5.83
C HIS A 88 -1.32 -18.34 4.99
N LEU A 89 -0.14 -18.24 5.62
CA LEU A 89 1.15 -18.25 4.94
C LEU A 89 1.51 -19.68 4.53
N ASN A 90 2.10 -19.81 3.35
CA ASN A 90 2.58 -21.09 2.86
C ASN A 90 4.03 -21.31 3.31
N ASP A 91 4.32 -22.39 4.02
CA ASP A 91 5.67 -22.77 4.47
C ASP A 91 6.63 -23.06 3.30
N THR A 92 6.10 -23.44 2.14
CA THR A 92 6.90 -23.91 0.99
C THR A 92 7.00 -22.91 -0.16
N GLY A 93 6.36 -21.74 -0.08
CA GLY A 93 6.29 -20.77 -1.15
C GLY A 93 6.46 -19.33 -0.67
N ARG A 94 6.66 -18.42 -1.63
CA ARG A 94 6.69 -16.98 -1.36
C ARG A 94 5.28 -16.51 -0.99
N SER A 95 5.14 -15.91 0.18
CA SER A 95 3.90 -15.30 0.65
C SER A 95 3.96 -13.79 0.44
N MET A 96 2.96 -13.24 -0.24
CA MET A 96 2.90 -11.84 -0.65
C MET A 96 1.71 -11.14 -0.01
N VAL A 97 1.99 -10.08 0.74
CA VAL A 97 0.99 -9.33 1.51
C VAL A 97 1.12 -7.85 1.20
N LEU A 98 0.03 -7.20 0.84
CA LEU A 98 -0.08 -5.76 0.67
C LEU A 98 -1.03 -5.21 1.74
N ILE A 99 -0.51 -4.43 2.69
CA ILE A 99 -1.31 -3.83 3.76
C ILE A 99 -1.57 -2.37 3.41
N MET A 100 -2.82 -1.95 3.41
CA MET A 100 -3.25 -0.57 3.19
C MET A 100 -3.90 -0.05 4.47
N SER A 101 -3.31 0.95 5.12
CA SER A 101 -3.72 1.47 6.43
C SER A 101 -3.25 2.90 6.63
N ASP A 102 -3.86 3.63 7.57
CA ASP A 102 -3.36 4.90 8.08
C ASP A 102 -2.29 4.74 9.19
N GLY A 103 -2.01 3.51 9.62
CA GLY A 103 -1.00 3.25 10.65
C GLY A 103 -1.45 3.54 12.08
N ASN A 104 -2.75 3.73 12.31
CA ASN A 104 -3.29 4.04 13.64
C ASN A 104 -3.45 2.78 14.51
N PHE A 105 -2.34 2.18 14.87
CA PHE A 105 -2.28 1.04 15.80
C PHE A 105 -1.20 1.25 16.87
N PRO A 106 -1.26 0.53 18.03
CA PRO A 106 -0.31 0.68 19.13
C PRO A 106 1.12 0.29 18.74
N ASN A 107 2.11 1.03 19.23
CA ASN A 107 3.53 0.69 19.03
C ASN A 107 3.93 -0.66 19.66
N SER A 108 3.28 -1.05 20.77
CA SER A 108 3.49 -2.35 21.41
C SER A 108 3.24 -3.52 20.49
N ASP A 109 2.22 -3.38 19.61
CA ASP A 109 1.78 -4.44 18.73
C ASP A 109 2.75 -4.67 17.58
N ILE A 110 3.49 -3.63 17.18
CA ILE A 110 4.51 -3.72 16.11
C ILE A 110 5.59 -4.73 16.46
N VAL A 111 6.07 -4.70 17.71
CA VAL A 111 7.15 -5.61 18.17
C VAL A 111 6.66 -7.06 18.13
N SER A 112 5.43 -7.29 18.60
CA SER A 112 4.80 -8.62 18.57
C SER A 112 4.59 -9.12 17.14
N PHE A 113 4.08 -8.26 16.26
CA PHE A 113 3.89 -8.53 14.85
C PHE A 113 5.20 -8.93 14.15
N GLN A 114 6.25 -8.13 14.33
CA GLN A 114 7.58 -8.40 13.76
C GLN A 114 8.16 -9.71 14.28
N LYS A 115 8.04 -9.99 15.58
CA LYS A 115 8.53 -11.23 16.20
C LYS A 115 7.81 -12.46 15.65
N GLN A 116 6.49 -12.39 15.51
CA GLN A 116 5.68 -13.51 15.04
C GLN A 116 5.92 -13.81 13.56
N LEU A 117 5.97 -12.78 12.73
CA LEU A 117 6.14 -12.94 11.28
C LEU A 117 7.61 -13.04 10.84
N GLY A 118 8.55 -12.63 11.67
CA GLY A 118 10.00 -12.75 11.40
C GLY A 118 10.49 -14.19 11.26
N ALA A 119 9.70 -15.19 11.68
CA ALA A 119 10.01 -16.61 11.46
C ALA A 119 9.81 -17.05 10.00
N PHE A 120 9.06 -16.27 9.20
CA PHE A 120 8.75 -16.62 7.80
C PHE A 120 9.73 -15.93 6.84
N SER A 121 10.78 -16.63 6.45
CA SER A 121 11.86 -16.10 5.59
C SER A 121 11.40 -15.72 4.17
N ASN A 122 10.30 -16.30 3.69
CA ASN A 122 9.77 -16.08 2.34
C ASN A 122 8.57 -15.10 2.32
N LEU A 123 8.36 -14.35 3.40
CA LEU A 123 7.27 -13.41 3.52
C LEU A 123 7.67 -12.04 2.97
N ILE A 124 6.86 -11.52 2.06
CA ILE A 124 6.95 -10.16 1.55
C ILE A 124 5.75 -9.37 2.05
N ILE A 125 6.00 -8.36 2.87
CA ILE A 125 4.98 -7.38 3.26
C ILE A 125 5.35 -6.04 2.65
N ARG A 126 4.40 -5.43 1.95
CA ARG A 126 4.46 -4.04 1.51
C ARG A 126 3.31 -3.26 2.13
N THR A 127 3.54 -1.98 2.38
CA THR A 127 2.55 -1.11 3.02
C THR A 127 2.23 0.08 2.13
N VAL A 128 0.95 0.44 2.09
CA VAL A 128 0.44 1.64 1.42
C VAL A 128 -0.21 2.53 2.47
N ALA A 129 0.24 3.77 2.54
CA ALA A 129 -0.33 4.78 3.42
C ALA A 129 -1.64 5.30 2.84
N VAL A 130 -2.70 5.30 3.66
CA VAL A 130 -4.04 5.76 3.30
C VAL A 130 -4.39 6.99 4.12
N GLY A 131 -4.55 8.13 3.44
CA GLY A 131 -4.81 9.42 4.07
C GLY A 131 -3.55 10.25 4.29
N ALA A 132 -3.74 11.57 4.39
CA ALA A 132 -2.64 12.52 4.57
C ALA A 132 -2.06 12.51 6.00
N ASP A 133 -2.81 11.97 6.95
CA ASP A 133 -2.49 11.83 8.37
C ASP A 133 -1.87 10.47 8.71
N ALA A 134 -1.58 9.63 7.70
CA ALA A 134 -1.04 8.29 7.93
C ALA A 134 0.32 8.30 8.65
N ASP A 135 0.49 7.42 9.64
CA ASP A 135 1.75 7.24 10.37
C ASP A 135 2.74 6.38 9.55
N LEU A 136 3.49 7.08 8.70
CA LEU A 136 4.47 6.44 7.81
C LEU A 136 5.56 5.68 8.59
N LEU A 137 5.91 6.12 9.80
CA LEU A 137 6.95 5.47 10.60
C LEU A 137 6.49 4.10 11.11
N LYS A 138 5.23 3.99 11.53
CA LYS A 138 4.65 2.72 11.95
C LYS A 138 4.47 1.77 10.76
N LEU A 139 3.95 2.27 9.64
CA LEU A 139 3.79 1.48 8.42
C LEU A 139 5.14 0.96 7.90
N LYS A 140 6.17 1.78 7.95
CA LYS A 140 7.54 1.38 7.58
C LYS A 140 8.04 0.19 8.43
N LYS A 141 7.76 0.19 9.71
CA LYS A 141 8.22 -0.86 10.64
C LYS A 141 7.56 -2.22 10.38
N ILE A 142 6.35 -2.26 9.84
CA ILE A 142 5.66 -3.52 9.51
C ILE A 142 5.91 -3.99 8.07
N SER A 143 6.57 -3.19 7.24
CA SER A 143 7.00 -3.56 5.89
C SER A 143 8.33 -4.31 5.92
N THR A 144 8.47 -5.39 5.12
CA THR A 144 9.71 -6.20 5.10
C THR A 144 10.89 -5.52 4.42
N ASN A 145 10.66 -4.47 3.63
CA ASN A 145 11.72 -3.67 3.00
C ASN A 145 11.92 -2.29 3.63
N ASN A 146 11.29 -2.03 4.78
CA ASN A 146 11.31 -0.71 5.43
C ASN A 146 10.85 0.46 4.52
N THR A 147 9.99 0.18 3.54
CA THR A 147 9.46 1.18 2.61
C THR A 147 7.95 1.28 2.75
N VAL A 148 7.42 2.51 2.63
CA VAL A 148 5.99 2.80 2.58
C VAL A 148 5.68 3.44 1.24
N TYR A 149 4.66 2.95 0.56
CA TYR A 149 4.13 3.56 -0.66
C TYR A 149 2.99 4.51 -0.30
N LEU A 150 2.89 5.61 -1.01
CA LEU A 150 1.74 6.48 -0.90
C LEU A 150 0.58 5.94 -1.75
N SER A 151 -0.64 6.39 -1.49
CA SER A 151 -1.85 5.92 -2.20
C SER A 151 -1.76 6.08 -3.72
N GLU A 152 -1.14 7.16 -4.20
CA GLU A 152 -0.90 7.43 -5.61
C GLU A 152 0.09 6.45 -6.26
N ASN A 153 0.92 5.79 -5.47
CA ASN A 153 1.93 4.83 -5.92
C ASN A 153 1.50 3.37 -5.74
N ILE A 154 0.20 3.11 -5.67
CA ILE A 154 -0.37 1.77 -5.45
C ILE A 154 0.10 0.76 -6.51
N ALA A 155 0.27 1.15 -7.76
CA ALA A 155 0.79 0.29 -8.81
C ALA A 155 2.20 -0.21 -8.49
N SER A 156 3.10 0.70 -8.09
CA SER A 156 4.47 0.35 -7.67
C SER A 156 4.49 -0.53 -6.41
N ALA A 157 3.55 -0.33 -5.48
CA ALA A 157 3.41 -1.17 -4.31
C ALA A 157 3.02 -2.62 -4.68
N ILE A 158 2.10 -2.77 -5.61
CA ILE A 158 1.67 -4.08 -6.13
C ILE A 158 2.82 -4.77 -6.85
N ASP A 159 3.52 -4.08 -7.75
CA ASP A 159 4.68 -4.60 -8.47
C ASP A 159 5.77 -5.05 -7.49
N SER A 160 6.12 -4.22 -6.51
CA SER A 160 7.08 -4.58 -5.47
C SER A 160 6.64 -5.80 -4.63
N THR A 161 5.33 -5.96 -4.43
CA THR A 161 4.79 -7.13 -3.73
C THR A 161 4.94 -8.39 -4.58
N ILE A 162 4.67 -8.31 -5.88
CA ILE A 162 4.73 -9.44 -6.82
C ILE A 162 6.16 -9.88 -7.09
N PHE A 163 7.03 -8.94 -7.41
CA PHE A 163 8.39 -9.22 -7.84
C PHE A 163 9.39 -9.29 -6.69
N GLY A 164 9.04 -8.73 -5.53
CA GLY A 164 9.90 -8.71 -4.35
C GLY A 164 11.19 -7.92 -4.59
N SER A 165 11.18 -6.99 -5.56
CA SER A 165 12.31 -6.10 -5.80
C SER A 165 12.45 -5.14 -4.62
N ASP A 166 13.58 -5.19 -3.95
CA ASP A 166 13.92 -4.24 -2.90
C ASP A 166 14.41 -2.90 -3.46
N GLU A 167 14.55 -2.82 -4.78
CA GLU A 167 14.87 -1.56 -5.43
C GLU A 167 13.67 -0.60 -5.31
N PRO A 168 13.86 0.58 -4.71
CA PRO A 168 12.87 1.64 -4.83
C PRO A 168 12.75 1.94 -6.31
N LEU A 169 11.65 1.56 -6.93
CA LEU A 169 11.32 1.96 -8.29
C LEU A 169 11.38 3.49 -8.31
N THR A 170 12.48 4.00 -8.87
CA THR A 170 12.79 5.41 -9.13
C THR A 170 12.32 6.37 -8.03
N ALA A 171 13.31 6.99 -7.37
CA ALA A 171 13.08 8.15 -6.53
C ALA A 171 12.04 9.06 -7.19
N PRO A 172 11.11 9.66 -6.42
CA PRO A 172 10.19 10.64 -6.96
C PRO A 172 11.04 11.62 -7.77
N VAL A 173 10.64 11.84 -9.02
CA VAL A 173 11.28 12.85 -9.86
C VAL A 173 11.24 14.12 -9.04
N SER A 174 12.40 14.50 -8.50
CA SER A 174 12.51 15.67 -7.65
C SER A 174 12.07 16.84 -8.51
N THR A 175 10.98 17.48 -8.14
CA THR A 175 10.52 18.73 -8.73
C THR A 175 11.61 19.83 -8.70
N ALA A 176 12.68 19.65 -7.95
CA ALA A 176 13.85 20.51 -7.93
C ALA A 176 14.63 20.54 -9.25
N ARG A 177 14.52 19.54 -10.14
CA ARG A 177 15.19 19.55 -11.44
C ARG A 177 14.45 20.33 -12.54
N ILE A 178 13.18 20.67 -12.33
CA ILE A 178 12.42 21.45 -13.31
C ILE A 178 12.70 22.95 -13.19
N LEU A 179 13.23 23.41 -12.05
CA LEU A 179 13.54 24.83 -11.81
C LEU A 179 14.95 25.25 -12.29
N GLU A 180 15.83 24.32 -12.64
CA GLU A 180 17.19 24.64 -13.12
C GLU A 180 17.30 24.81 -14.65
N SER A 181 16.23 24.63 -15.41
CA SER A 181 16.21 24.77 -16.87
C SER A 181 15.36 25.95 -17.38
N ALA A 182 15.01 26.91 -16.55
CA ALA A 182 14.48 28.17 -17.04
C ALA A 182 15.61 28.94 -17.75
N PRO A 183 15.48 29.31 -19.03
CA PRO A 183 16.47 30.11 -19.66
C PRO A 183 16.54 31.47 -18.93
N ALA A 184 17.76 31.94 -18.70
CA ALA A 184 18.01 33.27 -18.15
C ALA A 184 17.22 34.30 -18.97
N GLU A 185 16.34 35.04 -18.29
CA GLU A 185 15.70 36.20 -18.89
C GLU A 185 16.80 37.16 -19.30
N THR A 186 16.94 37.38 -20.60
CA THR A 186 17.73 38.47 -21.15
C THR A 186 17.04 39.75 -20.75
N GLU A 187 17.70 40.54 -19.91
CA GLU A 187 17.31 41.92 -19.62
C GLU A 187 17.19 42.69 -20.95
N GLU A 188 15.97 43.05 -21.31
CA GLU A 188 15.76 44.05 -22.37
C GLU A 188 16.23 45.41 -21.83
N PRO A 189 16.95 46.22 -22.65
CA PRO A 189 17.39 47.54 -22.23
C PRO A 189 16.16 48.45 -22.05
N GLU A 190 16.10 49.13 -20.90
CA GLU A 190 15.12 50.16 -20.62
C GLU A 190 15.16 51.23 -21.72
N GLU A 191 14.10 51.35 -22.52
CA GLU A 191 13.89 52.49 -23.40
C GLU A 191 13.50 53.71 -22.54
N ASP A 192 14.41 54.68 -22.53
CA ASP A 192 14.26 56.00 -21.91
C ASP A 192 13.19 56.82 -22.67
N TRP A 193 12.02 57.02 -22.04
CA TRP A 193 10.90 57.78 -22.59
C TRP A 193 10.86 59.22 -22.02
N ASP A 194 11.98 59.94 -22.10
CA ASP A 194 11.96 61.36 -21.84
C ASP A 194 12.61 62.11 -23.02
N ALA A 195 11.73 62.52 -24.00
CA ALA A 195 11.95 63.67 -24.88
C ALA A 195 10.63 64.08 -25.54
#